data_78f2f804695a64ca1e3a1ebab2dd468f
#
_entry.id   78f2f804695a64ca1e3a1ebab2dd468f
#
_cell.length_a   1.000
_cell.length_b   1.000
_cell.length_c   1.000
_cell.angle_alpha   90.00
_cell.angle_beta   90.00
_cell.angle_gamma   90.00
#
_symmetry.space_group_name_H-M   'P 1'
#
loop_
_entity.id
_entity.type
_entity.pdbx_description
1 polymer ?
#
loop_
_entity_poly.entity_id
_entity_poly.type
_entity_poly.pdbx_seq_one_letter_code
_entity_poly.pdbx_strand_id
1 'polypeptide(L)'
;MDGDRGQSELIGTVLLLAIVLIGAGVAVALGTTALDVVRDDSRTNSVEHAMTQFDSKAAMVALGSSNAQRMDLAASGEGSYDVNADAGWVRVAHVNHSSNGNTEVLTNTTLGSVVYESDDATIAYQGGGVWRGTGNGSLMVSPPEFHYRGSTLTFPIISVNGSGGAAGTVSAGISIEERSRRIFPNASEPDYGNASYRNPVDAGNVTVTVHSDHYVAWADYFEERTAGEVSVDHGAQTATVTLIAGRAGGDFAMPGEGNAVAIRGMRSGHRITNFTVSISVDRWNQLQWSFYESQGNREFELHVSRDGGGNNCGGVDTVDVGVYYYNGTTGAYQGWQNHTVNVTTDPDSAFTKDCSDDSLTANFSSDTTIGYDAIETGGDSKWHYGSEISGRAIAANTTFDQHDADDSGGRDGTYNHTGSEETEELGFVVSHYLAVLGPNVDLSVADGPASSNSVDESTSTGTIDYERSASSGFLTFLHITENEIEVDLG
;
A
#
# COMPACT_ATOMS: atom_id res chain seq x y z
N MET A 1 83.81 -46.06 16.97
CA MET A 1 82.75 -45.23 16.24
C MET A 1 81.42 -45.50 16.85
N ASP A 2 81.14 -44.97 18.03
CA ASP A 2 79.82 -45.10 18.71
C ASP A 2 79.57 -43.80 19.48
N GLY A 3 79.17 -42.79 18.79
CA GLY A 3 78.94 -41.48 19.42
C GLY A 3 77.73 -40.70 18.93
N ASP A 4 77.01 -41.15 17.88
CA ASP A 4 75.99 -40.30 17.24
C ASP A 4 74.51 -40.76 17.38
N ARG A 5 74.24 -41.85 18.09
CA ARG A 5 72.89 -42.36 18.25
C ARG A 5 72.10 -41.74 19.42
N GLY A 6 72.73 -41.20 20.40
CA GLY A 6 72.07 -40.64 21.59
C GLY A 6 71.50 -39.24 21.43
N GLN A 7 72.00 -38.42 20.49
CA GLN A 7 71.57 -37.03 20.32
C GLN A 7 70.25 -36.94 19.46
N SER A 8 70.02 -37.84 18.52
CA SER A 8 68.83 -37.82 17.66
C SER A 8 67.58 -38.25 18.39
N GLU A 9 67.65 -39.13 19.37
CA GLU A 9 66.50 -39.54 20.19
C GLU A 9 66.05 -38.42 21.13
N LEU A 10 66.96 -37.66 21.69
CA LEU A 10 66.64 -36.55 22.59
C LEU A 10 66.01 -35.37 21.84
N ILE A 11 66.53 -35.07 20.65
CA ILE A 11 65.93 -34.03 19.77
C ILE A 11 64.58 -34.44 19.30
N GLY A 12 64.33 -35.70 18.93
CA GLY A 12 63.02 -36.23 18.51
C GLY A 12 61.98 -36.14 19.62
N THR A 13 62.30 -36.49 20.85
CA THR A 13 61.39 -36.37 22.02
C THR A 13 61.07 -34.93 22.38
N VAL A 14 62.04 -34.02 22.33
CA VAL A 14 61.77 -32.59 22.55
C VAL A 14 60.90 -31.99 21.47
N LEU A 15 61.09 -32.35 20.21
CA LEU A 15 60.30 -31.89 19.08
C LEU A 15 58.90 -32.44 19.16
N LEU A 16 58.70 -33.70 19.54
CA LEU A 16 57.38 -34.31 19.76
C LEU A 16 56.64 -33.64 20.91
N LEU A 17 57.36 -33.37 22.03
CA LEU A 17 56.73 -32.64 23.15
C LEU A 17 56.34 -31.21 22.76
N ALA A 18 57.14 -30.50 21.96
CA ALA A 18 56.88 -29.16 21.50
C ALA A 18 55.64 -29.16 20.60
N ILE A 19 55.50 -30.13 19.66
CA ILE A 19 54.33 -30.25 18.79
C ILE A 19 53.07 -30.56 19.60
N VAL A 20 53.14 -31.43 20.59
CA VAL A 20 51.99 -31.75 21.46
C VAL A 20 51.58 -30.53 22.30
N LEU A 21 52.53 -29.77 22.85
CA LEU A 21 52.23 -28.55 23.59
C LEU A 21 51.63 -27.44 22.71
N ILE A 22 52.14 -27.26 21.49
CA ILE A 22 51.59 -26.31 20.53
C ILE A 22 50.18 -26.79 20.09
N GLY A 23 50.02 -28.06 19.77
CA GLY A 23 48.72 -28.65 19.39
C GLY A 23 47.68 -28.54 20.51
N ALA A 24 48.07 -28.82 21.76
CA ALA A 24 47.20 -28.63 22.92
C ALA A 24 46.83 -27.14 23.14
N GLY A 25 47.80 -26.24 22.99
CA GLY A 25 47.59 -24.80 23.09
C GLY A 25 46.62 -24.26 22.05
N VAL A 26 46.73 -24.69 20.79
CA VAL A 26 45.81 -24.35 19.72
C VAL A 26 44.42 -24.94 19.96
N ALA A 27 44.34 -26.19 20.39
CA ALA A 27 43.05 -26.82 20.71
C ALA A 27 42.32 -26.13 21.85
N VAL A 28 43.01 -25.68 22.89
CA VAL A 28 42.43 -24.91 24.00
C VAL A 28 41.99 -23.53 23.51
N ALA A 29 42.82 -22.82 22.74
CA ALA A 29 42.48 -21.50 22.23
C ALA A 29 41.24 -21.53 21.30
N LEU A 30 41.15 -22.50 20.39
CA LEU A 30 39.98 -22.68 19.52
C LEU A 30 38.77 -23.16 20.31
N GLY A 31 38.96 -24.02 21.31
CA GLY A 31 37.89 -24.52 22.18
C GLY A 31 37.28 -23.44 23.06
N THR A 32 38.05 -22.53 23.61
CA THR A 32 37.54 -21.41 24.39
C THR A 32 36.73 -20.45 23.52
N THR A 33 37.22 -20.07 22.33
CA THR A 33 36.51 -19.20 21.41
C THR A 33 35.19 -19.82 20.98
N ALA A 34 35.15 -21.12 20.67
CA ALA A 34 33.89 -21.82 20.30
C ALA A 34 32.89 -21.90 21.45
N LEU A 35 33.39 -22.07 22.71
CA LEU A 35 32.52 -22.08 23.90
C LEU A 35 31.97 -20.68 24.22
N ASP A 36 32.73 -19.62 23.98
CA ASP A 36 32.27 -18.26 24.20
C ASP A 36 31.16 -17.90 23.23
N VAL A 37 31.31 -18.20 21.92
CA VAL A 37 30.25 -18.00 20.92
C VAL A 37 28.97 -18.74 21.30
N VAL A 38 29.02 -20.01 21.71
CA VAL A 38 27.84 -20.79 22.14
C VAL A 38 27.20 -20.21 23.39
N ARG A 39 27.98 -19.68 24.32
CA ARG A 39 27.45 -19.01 25.52
C ARG A 39 26.72 -17.70 25.17
N ASP A 40 27.30 -16.90 24.32
CA ASP A 40 26.73 -15.61 23.89
C ASP A 40 25.45 -15.78 23.13
N ASP A 41 25.41 -16.75 22.19
CA ASP A 41 24.16 -17.15 21.51
C ASP A 41 23.09 -17.62 22.49
N SER A 42 23.47 -18.46 23.49
CA SER A 42 22.52 -18.95 24.51
C SER A 42 21.98 -17.83 25.41
N ARG A 43 22.82 -16.84 25.72
CA ARG A 43 22.45 -15.66 26.51
C ARG A 43 21.47 -14.77 25.73
N THR A 44 21.82 -14.45 24.48
CA THR A 44 20.98 -13.66 23.58
C THR A 44 19.59 -14.29 23.41
N ASN A 45 19.53 -15.59 23.17
CA ASN A 45 18.27 -16.32 23.07
C ASN A 45 17.45 -16.27 24.38
N SER A 46 18.12 -16.32 25.54
CA SER A 46 17.43 -16.22 26.83
C SER A 46 16.80 -14.85 27.05
N VAL A 47 17.51 -13.78 26.63
CA VAL A 47 16.98 -12.42 26.72
C VAL A 47 15.86 -12.21 25.71
N GLU A 48 15.97 -12.71 24.48
CA GLU A 48 14.89 -12.66 23.49
C GLU A 48 13.61 -13.32 24.02
N HIS A 49 13.73 -14.47 24.66
CA HIS A 49 12.58 -15.14 25.31
C HIS A 49 12.00 -14.31 26.47
N ALA A 50 12.85 -13.71 27.31
CA ALA A 50 12.38 -12.85 28.39
C ALA A 50 11.67 -11.60 27.86
N MET A 51 12.23 -10.97 26.81
CA MET A 51 11.61 -9.80 26.19
C MET A 51 10.31 -10.14 25.44
N THR A 52 10.21 -11.33 24.83
CA THR A 52 8.94 -11.82 24.25
C THR A 52 7.87 -12.09 25.32
N GLN A 53 8.27 -12.56 26.51
CA GLN A 53 7.34 -12.68 27.64
C GLN A 53 6.96 -11.31 28.18
N PHE A 54 7.89 -10.36 28.21
CA PHE A 54 7.62 -8.97 28.57
C PHE A 54 6.59 -8.37 27.60
N ASP A 55 6.77 -8.51 26.30
CA ASP A 55 5.85 -8.10 25.25
C ASP A 55 4.43 -8.62 25.51
N SER A 56 4.29 -9.93 25.73
CA SER A 56 3.00 -10.54 26.03
C SER A 56 2.32 -9.95 27.28
N LYS A 57 3.09 -9.62 28.32
CA LYS A 57 2.56 -9.01 29.56
C LYS A 57 2.25 -7.52 29.37
N ALA A 58 3.08 -6.81 28.62
CA ALA A 58 2.87 -5.43 28.24
C ALA A 58 1.58 -5.28 27.42
N ALA A 59 1.35 -6.16 26.44
CA ALA A 59 0.11 -6.22 25.66
C ALA A 59 -1.11 -6.48 26.55
N MET A 60 -1.03 -7.41 27.53
CA MET A 60 -2.13 -7.63 28.47
C MET A 60 -2.48 -6.39 29.30
N VAL A 61 -1.49 -5.58 29.66
CA VAL A 61 -1.72 -4.32 30.40
C VAL A 61 -2.23 -3.24 29.47
N ALA A 62 -1.54 -3.00 28.36
CA ALA A 62 -1.89 -1.96 27.40
C ALA A 62 -3.29 -2.13 26.79
N LEU A 63 -3.68 -3.38 26.48
CA LEU A 63 -4.97 -3.70 25.87
C LEU A 63 -6.09 -3.96 26.89
N GLY A 64 -5.83 -3.69 28.17
CA GLY A 64 -6.83 -3.68 29.22
C GLY A 64 -7.26 -5.04 29.77
N SER A 65 -6.51 -6.11 29.47
CA SER A 65 -6.76 -7.44 30.06
C SER A 65 -6.28 -7.53 31.51
N SER A 66 -5.38 -6.65 31.93
CA SER A 66 -4.85 -6.56 33.31
C SER A 66 -4.47 -5.11 33.63
N ASN A 67 -4.60 -4.69 34.89
CA ASN A 67 -4.18 -3.34 35.31
C ASN A 67 -2.68 -3.25 35.59
N ALA A 68 -2.04 -4.36 35.95
CA ALA A 68 -0.61 -4.43 36.19
C ALA A 68 -0.08 -5.86 36.03
N GLN A 69 1.17 -6.00 35.69
CA GLN A 69 1.91 -7.25 35.62
C GLN A 69 3.29 -7.07 36.23
N ARG A 70 3.88 -8.17 36.70
CA ARG A 70 5.26 -8.20 37.14
C ARG A 70 5.96 -9.45 36.58
N MET A 71 7.23 -9.32 36.28
CA MET A 71 8.06 -10.45 35.87
C MET A 71 9.54 -10.20 36.17
N ASP A 72 10.29 -11.27 36.21
CA ASP A 72 11.75 -11.18 36.27
C ASP A 72 12.31 -11.26 34.85
N LEU A 73 13.14 -10.29 34.49
CA LEU A 73 13.88 -10.29 33.24
C LEU A 73 15.13 -11.12 33.41
N ALA A 74 15.46 -11.90 32.40
CA ALA A 74 16.62 -12.78 32.44
C ALA A 74 17.91 -11.97 32.62
N ALA A 75 18.67 -12.30 33.65
CA ALA A 75 20.01 -11.78 33.83
C ALA A 75 21.01 -12.70 33.12
N SER A 76 21.65 -12.24 32.10
CA SER A 76 22.76 -13.00 31.50
C SER A 76 24.07 -12.21 31.56
N GLY A 77 24.62 -12.10 32.76
CA GLY A 77 26.02 -11.78 33.03
C GLY A 77 26.46 -10.33 32.82
N GLU A 78 26.64 -9.82 31.61
CA GLU A 78 27.33 -8.56 31.35
C GLU A 78 26.46 -7.46 30.75
N GLY A 79 25.18 -7.71 30.52
CA GLY A 79 24.22 -6.70 29.98
C GLY A 79 23.43 -5.96 31.04
N SER A 80 22.80 -4.88 30.64
CA SER A 80 21.88 -4.08 31.46
C SER A 80 20.58 -3.81 30.74
N TYR A 81 19.51 -3.67 31.52
CA TYR A 81 18.23 -3.18 31.05
C TYR A 81 18.08 -1.69 31.33
N ASP A 82 17.49 -0.96 30.42
CA ASP A 82 17.18 0.47 30.57
C ASP A 82 15.81 0.78 30.02
N VAL A 83 15.12 1.78 30.59
CA VAL A 83 13.86 2.32 30.10
C VAL A 83 14.14 3.70 29.51
N ASN A 84 13.88 3.86 28.23
CA ASN A 84 13.99 5.13 27.54
C ASN A 84 12.61 5.58 27.03
N ALA A 85 11.96 6.47 27.77
CA ALA A 85 10.65 6.99 27.43
C ALA A 85 10.63 7.87 26.17
N ASP A 86 11.76 8.41 25.75
CA ASP A 86 11.89 9.29 24.57
C ASP A 86 12.33 8.55 23.30
N ALA A 87 12.43 7.22 23.35
CA ALA A 87 12.94 6.42 22.24
C ALA A 87 11.91 6.27 21.11
N GLY A 88 12.21 6.89 19.96
CA GLY A 88 11.40 6.76 18.76
C GLY A 88 10.01 7.37 18.85
N TRP A 89 9.32 7.40 17.72
CA TRP A 89 7.95 7.90 17.62
C TRP A 89 7.20 7.23 16.46
N VAL A 90 5.87 7.27 16.51
CA VAL A 90 5.01 6.87 15.43
C VAL A 90 4.07 8.01 15.06
N ARG A 91 3.90 8.21 13.76
CA ARG A 91 2.97 9.18 13.19
C ARG A 91 2.02 8.46 12.25
N VAL A 92 0.73 8.65 12.45
CA VAL A 92 -0.30 8.22 11.51
C VAL A 92 -0.94 9.46 10.90
N ALA A 93 -0.99 9.54 9.59
CA ALA A 93 -1.57 10.68 8.89
C ALA A 93 -2.47 10.23 7.74
N HIS A 94 -3.56 10.97 7.53
CA HIS A 94 -4.41 10.86 6.36
C HIS A 94 -3.98 11.92 5.35
N VAL A 95 -3.40 11.50 4.24
CA VAL A 95 -2.80 12.36 3.22
C VAL A 95 -3.62 12.33 1.94
N ASN A 96 -3.57 13.42 1.17
CA ASN A 96 -4.30 13.54 -0.09
C ASN A 96 -5.82 13.26 0.02
N HIS A 97 -6.40 13.57 1.16
CA HIS A 97 -7.84 13.35 1.42
C HIS A 97 -8.76 14.35 0.71
N SER A 98 -8.19 15.29 -0.03
CA SER A 98 -8.90 16.22 -0.90
C SER A 98 -8.09 16.50 -2.16
N SER A 99 -8.73 16.99 -3.22
CA SER A 99 -8.10 17.36 -4.50
C SER A 99 -6.95 18.37 -4.38
N ASN A 100 -6.81 19.06 -3.25
CA ASN A 100 -5.74 20.02 -2.99
C ASN A 100 -4.52 19.43 -2.26
N GLY A 101 -4.45 18.10 -2.07
CA GLY A 101 -3.30 17.45 -1.45
C GLY A 101 -3.14 17.71 0.04
N ASN A 102 -4.23 17.87 0.77
CA ASN A 102 -4.20 18.13 2.21
C ASN A 102 -3.75 16.91 3.02
N THR A 103 -3.16 17.17 4.19
CA THR A 103 -2.72 16.17 5.15
C THR A 103 -3.31 16.48 6.51
N GLU A 104 -3.96 15.48 7.12
CA GLU A 104 -4.38 15.49 8.51
C GLU A 104 -3.51 14.52 9.31
N VAL A 105 -2.93 15.01 10.40
CA VAL A 105 -2.16 14.15 11.32
C VAL A 105 -3.11 13.60 12.36
N LEU A 106 -3.46 12.32 12.23
CA LEU A 106 -4.38 11.65 13.16
C LEU A 106 -3.74 11.48 14.53
N THR A 107 -2.46 11.09 14.57
CA THR A 107 -1.65 11.05 15.78
C THR A 107 -0.16 11.15 15.48
N ASN A 108 0.59 11.65 16.45
CA ASN A 108 2.05 11.64 16.48
C ASN A 108 2.47 11.50 17.95
N THR A 109 2.92 10.30 18.32
CA THR A 109 3.22 9.96 19.70
C THR A 109 4.58 9.28 19.83
N THR A 110 5.24 9.49 20.97
CA THR A 110 6.49 8.82 21.32
C THR A 110 6.21 7.36 21.64
N LEU A 111 7.10 6.46 21.22
CA LEU A 111 6.96 5.04 21.49
C LEU A 111 7.55 4.62 22.83
N GLY A 112 8.68 5.22 23.21
CA GLY A 112 9.49 4.74 24.30
C GLY A 112 10.03 3.33 24.05
N SER A 113 10.88 2.84 24.91
CA SER A 113 11.43 1.50 24.78
C SER A 113 11.93 0.94 26.13
N VAL A 114 11.96 -0.40 26.24
CA VAL A 114 12.75 -1.12 27.21
C VAL A 114 13.86 -1.83 26.45
N VAL A 115 15.11 -1.52 26.76
CA VAL A 115 16.27 -2.00 26.00
C VAL A 115 17.15 -2.85 26.90
N TYR A 116 17.54 -4.01 26.40
CA TYR A 116 18.69 -4.77 26.92
C TYR A 116 19.88 -4.50 26.01
N GLU A 117 20.99 -4.11 26.62
CA GLU A 117 22.24 -3.84 25.92
C GLU A 117 23.36 -4.68 26.50
N SER A 118 24.14 -5.34 25.64
CA SER A 118 25.37 -6.04 25.93
C SER A 118 26.39 -5.77 24.82
N ASP A 119 27.62 -6.23 25.01
CA ASP A 119 28.69 -6.08 23.99
C ASP A 119 28.30 -6.76 22.64
N ASP A 120 27.45 -7.79 22.66
CA ASP A 120 27.19 -8.65 21.52
C ASP A 120 25.79 -8.39 20.88
N ALA A 121 24.83 -7.84 21.62
CA ALA A 121 23.47 -7.67 21.14
C ALA A 121 22.73 -6.54 21.86
N THR A 122 21.89 -5.86 21.10
CA THR A 122 20.86 -4.96 21.62
C THR A 122 19.49 -5.57 21.34
N ILE A 123 18.66 -5.75 22.37
CA ILE A 123 17.29 -6.27 22.25
C ILE A 123 16.35 -5.27 22.87
N ALA A 124 15.38 -4.78 22.13
CA ALA A 124 14.46 -3.74 22.56
C ALA A 124 13.01 -4.17 22.43
N TYR A 125 12.20 -3.86 23.43
CA TYR A 125 10.75 -3.77 23.31
C TYR A 125 10.36 -2.35 22.94
N GLN A 126 9.65 -2.16 21.82
CA GLN A 126 9.18 -0.86 21.34
C GLN A 126 7.94 -1.00 20.46
N GLY A 127 6.92 -0.18 20.69
CA GLY A 127 5.73 -0.14 19.84
C GLY A 127 4.90 -1.43 19.83
N GLY A 128 4.97 -2.22 20.93
CA GLY A 128 4.27 -3.49 21.03
C GLY A 128 4.96 -4.65 20.32
N GLY A 129 6.26 -4.54 20.02
CA GLY A 129 7.06 -5.59 19.42
C GLY A 129 8.46 -5.71 20.06
N VAL A 130 9.16 -6.80 19.78
CA VAL A 130 10.54 -7.04 20.21
C VAL A 130 11.45 -7.06 19.00
N TRP A 131 12.55 -6.31 19.10
CA TRP A 131 13.50 -6.05 18.04
C TRP A 131 14.90 -6.39 18.50
N ARG A 132 15.72 -6.95 17.62
CA ARG A 132 17.12 -7.20 17.84
C ARG A 132 17.98 -6.36 16.90
N GLY A 133 18.88 -5.57 17.45
CA GLY A 133 19.94 -4.90 16.69
C GLY A 133 21.03 -5.86 16.26
N THR A 134 21.45 -5.80 15.00
CA THR A 134 22.51 -6.63 14.43
C THR A 134 23.45 -5.75 13.60
N GLY A 135 24.51 -5.25 14.22
CA GLY A 135 25.47 -4.39 13.52
C GLY A 135 24.82 -3.18 12.86
N ASN A 136 24.68 -3.18 11.53
CA ASN A 136 24.05 -2.09 10.77
C ASN A 136 22.56 -2.36 10.43
N GLY A 137 21.96 -3.43 10.95
CA GLY A 137 20.59 -3.82 10.68
C GLY A 137 19.81 -4.14 11.94
N SER A 138 18.55 -4.49 11.76
CA SER A 138 17.68 -4.98 12.84
C SER A 138 16.82 -6.13 12.35
N LEU A 139 16.39 -6.98 13.30
CA LEU A 139 15.50 -8.12 13.06
C LEU A 139 14.31 -8.05 14.01
N MET A 140 13.17 -8.49 13.54
CA MET A 140 11.99 -8.67 14.39
C MET A 140 12.08 -10.01 15.14
N VAL A 141 11.93 -9.96 16.48
CA VAL A 141 11.85 -11.14 17.35
C VAL A 141 10.39 -11.45 17.69
N SER A 142 9.60 -10.42 18.01
CA SER A 142 8.15 -10.50 18.21
C SER A 142 7.47 -9.38 17.44
N PRO A 143 6.35 -9.69 16.74
CA PRO A 143 5.68 -8.67 15.90
C PRO A 143 5.03 -7.60 16.77
N PRO A 144 4.99 -6.33 16.28
CA PRO A 144 4.25 -5.27 16.93
C PRO A 144 2.74 -5.46 16.79
N GLU A 145 1.98 -4.75 17.63
CA GLU A 145 0.51 -4.75 17.61
C GLU A 145 -0.05 -3.92 16.42
N PHE A 146 0.40 -4.24 15.22
CA PHE A 146 -0.06 -3.64 13.98
C PHE A 146 -0.74 -4.72 13.13
N HIS A 147 -2.06 -4.68 13.05
CA HIS A 147 -2.86 -5.73 12.42
C HIS A 147 -3.55 -5.21 11.17
N TYR A 148 -2.98 -5.53 10.01
CA TYR A 148 -3.61 -5.27 8.73
C TYR A 148 -4.19 -6.57 8.16
N ARG A 149 -5.51 -6.58 7.97
CA ARG A 149 -6.21 -7.75 7.44
C ARG A 149 -7.36 -7.34 6.51
N GLY A 150 -7.28 -7.79 5.27
CA GLY A 150 -8.22 -7.36 4.24
C GLY A 150 -8.07 -5.86 4.01
N SER A 151 -9.13 -5.09 4.18
CA SER A 151 -9.12 -3.63 4.08
C SER A 151 -9.22 -2.93 5.45
N THR A 152 -8.83 -3.61 6.53
CA THR A 152 -8.92 -3.10 7.90
C THR A 152 -7.54 -3.01 8.52
N LEU A 153 -7.16 -1.85 9.02
CA LEU A 153 -6.01 -1.66 9.90
C LEU A 153 -6.49 -1.44 11.34
N THR A 154 -6.04 -2.29 12.23
CA THR A 154 -6.18 -2.11 13.68
C THR A 154 -4.79 -1.91 14.26
N PHE A 155 -4.54 -0.74 14.81
CA PHE A 155 -3.25 -0.35 15.35
C PHE A 155 -3.40 0.24 16.75
N PRO A 156 -3.41 -0.61 17.79
CA PRO A 156 -3.27 -0.14 19.17
C PRO A 156 -1.81 0.22 19.42
N ILE A 157 -1.46 1.49 19.30
CA ILE A 157 -0.12 2.01 19.57
C ILE A 157 0.16 1.82 21.07
N ILE A 158 1.23 1.11 21.40
CA ILE A 158 1.69 0.93 22.77
C ILE A 158 2.92 1.79 22.99
N SER A 159 2.80 2.74 23.92
CA SER A 159 3.89 3.63 24.34
C SER A 159 4.40 3.21 25.72
N VAL A 160 5.70 3.24 25.88
CA VAL A 160 6.38 2.97 27.15
C VAL A 160 6.79 4.27 27.80
N ASN A 161 6.31 4.50 29.01
CA ASN A 161 6.80 5.52 29.93
C ASN A 161 7.57 4.86 31.08
N GLY A 162 8.25 5.64 31.85
CA GLY A 162 9.01 5.20 33.01
C GLY A 162 10.47 5.61 32.94
N SER A 163 11.21 5.17 33.91
CA SER A 163 12.64 5.44 34.01
C SER A 163 13.31 4.37 34.88
N GLY A 164 14.56 4.11 34.64
CA GLY A 164 15.36 3.21 35.45
C GLY A 164 16.23 2.35 34.57
N GLY A 165 17.36 1.95 35.13
CA GLY A 165 18.32 1.03 34.52
C GLY A 165 18.84 0.10 35.59
N ALA A 166 18.94 -1.16 35.29
CA ALA A 166 19.43 -2.17 36.20
C ALA A 166 20.27 -3.24 35.48
N ALA A 167 21.30 -3.71 36.13
CA ALA A 167 22.14 -4.80 35.67
C ALA A 167 21.91 -6.04 36.57
N GLY A 168 22.07 -7.21 36.00
CA GLY A 168 21.84 -8.46 36.70
C GLY A 168 20.39 -8.95 36.59
N THR A 169 19.89 -9.64 37.62
CA THR A 169 18.48 -10.07 37.66
C THR A 169 17.60 -8.89 37.97
N VAL A 170 16.79 -8.50 37.00
CA VAL A 170 15.94 -7.30 37.04
C VAL A 170 14.49 -7.73 37.11
N SER A 171 13.73 -7.17 38.07
CA SER A 171 12.28 -7.33 38.09
C SER A 171 11.61 -6.16 37.39
N ALA A 172 10.81 -6.44 36.40
CA ALA A 172 10.03 -5.43 35.68
C ALA A 172 8.59 -5.38 36.20
N GLY A 173 8.17 -4.23 36.71
CA GLY A 173 6.78 -3.87 36.95
C GLY A 173 6.19 -3.17 35.74
N ILE A 174 5.04 -3.61 35.30
CA ILE A 174 4.30 -3.00 34.16
C ILE A 174 2.93 -2.60 34.67
N SER A 175 2.53 -1.35 34.51
CA SER A 175 1.23 -0.86 34.92
C SER A 175 0.64 0.08 33.86
N ILE A 176 -0.69 0.30 33.92
CA ILE A 176 -1.35 1.27 33.04
C ILE A 176 -0.95 2.67 33.54
N GLU A 177 -0.39 3.48 32.64
CA GLU A 177 -0.16 4.90 32.88
C GLU A 177 -1.42 5.70 32.56
N GLU A 178 -1.86 5.63 31.30
CA GLU A 178 -3.12 6.22 30.87
C GLU A 178 -4.09 5.20 30.29
N ARG A 179 -5.38 5.44 30.45
CA ARG A 179 -6.39 4.59 29.81
C ARG A 179 -6.34 4.75 28.31
N SER A 180 -6.58 3.64 27.60
CA SER A 180 -6.67 3.61 26.14
C SER A 180 -7.47 4.80 25.58
N ARG A 181 -6.81 5.62 24.77
CA ARG A 181 -7.39 6.76 24.08
C ARG A 181 -7.70 6.38 22.63
N ARG A 182 -8.96 6.48 22.26
CA ARG A 182 -9.35 6.24 20.86
C ARG A 182 -9.00 7.45 20.02
N ILE A 183 -8.19 7.22 18.98
CA ILE A 183 -7.81 8.23 17.99
C ILE A 183 -8.73 8.16 16.79
N PHE A 184 -8.93 6.96 16.24
CA PHE A 184 -9.77 6.74 15.07
C PHE A 184 -10.52 5.39 15.20
N PRO A 185 -11.83 5.31 14.88
CA PRO A 185 -12.73 6.43 14.60
C PRO A 185 -13.04 7.26 15.86
N ASN A 186 -13.20 8.57 15.71
CA ASN A 186 -13.55 9.48 16.80
C ASN A 186 -14.56 10.54 16.34
N ALA A 187 -15.85 10.29 16.55
CA ALA A 187 -16.91 11.18 16.12
C ALA A 187 -16.96 12.52 16.88
N SER A 188 -16.13 12.71 17.92
CA SER A 188 -16.03 13.96 18.67
C SER A 188 -15.04 14.95 18.05
N GLU A 189 -14.16 14.46 17.18
CA GLU A 189 -13.25 15.32 16.45
C GLU A 189 -13.98 15.99 15.26
N PRO A 190 -13.60 17.23 14.93
CA PRO A 190 -14.20 17.94 13.80
C PRO A 190 -13.78 17.29 12.46
N ASP A 191 -14.69 17.36 11.48
CA ASP A 191 -14.37 16.95 10.12
C ASP A 191 -13.24 17.83 9.54
N TYR A 192 -12.39 17.25 8.70
CA TYR A 192 -11.25 17.92 8.08
C TYR A 192 -11.32 17.84 6.54
N GLY A 193 -11.42 19.00 5.91
CA GLY A 193 -11.65 19.08 4.47
C GLY A 193 -12.95 18.36 4.07
N ASN A 194 -12.83 17.37 3.17
CA ASN A 194 -13.94 16.51 2.77
C ASN A 194 -13.95 15.16 3.52
N ALA A 195 -13.07 14.98 4.51
CA ALA A 195 -12.91 13.76 5.28
C ALA A 195 -13.33 13.97 6.74
N SER A 196 -13.51 12.87 7.47
CA SER A 196 -13.90 12.89 8.87
C SER A 196 -13.17 11.79 9.65
N TYR A 197 -13.19 11.91 10.98
CA TYR A 197 -12.67 10.86 11.88
C TYR A 197 -13.64 9.67 12.00
N ARG A 198 -14.19 9.22 10.86
CA ARG A 198 -15.17 8.12 10.81
C ARG A 198 -14.79 7.10 9.74
N ASN A 199 -15.20 5.85 9.97
CA ASN A 199 -15.15 4.81 8.96
C ASN A 199 -16.44 4.81 8.12
N PRO A 200 -16.38 4.43 6.84
CA PRO A 200 -15.19 4.05 6.09
C PRO A 200 -14.28 5.25 5.75
N VAL A 201 -12.97 4.99 5.55
CA VAL A 201 -12.04 5.99 4.99
C VAL A 201 -12.18 5.94 3.48
N ASP A 202 -12.70 7.01 2.89
CA ASP A 202 -13.20 6.99 1.50
C ASP A 202 -12.22 7.55 0.45
N ALA A 203 -11.21 8.32 0.84
CA ALA A 203 -10.32 8.99 -0.10
C ALA A 203 -8.89 9.17 0.45
N GLY A 204 -7.96 9.44 -0.43
CA GLY A 204 -6.56 9.72 -0.06
C GLY A 204 -5.79 8.46 0.33
N ASN A 205 -4.78 8.65 1.17
CA ASN A 205 -3.94 7.57 1.67
C ASN A 205 -3.75 7.71 3.17
N VAL A 206 -3.61 6.60 3.86
CA VAL A 206 -3.18 6.59 5.26
C VAL A 206 -1.72 6.18 5.31
N THR A 207 -0.88 7.02 5.87
CA THR A 207 0.54 6.75 6.09
C THR A 207 0.79 6.42 7.55
N VAL A 208 1.58 5.39 7.80
CA VAL A 208 2.13 5.08 9.12
C VAL A 208 3.64 5.17 9.03
N THR A 209 4.21 6.16 9.71
CA THR A 209 5.66 6.41 9.77
C THR A 209 6.16 6.08 11.16
N VAL A 210 7.16 5.24 11.26
CA VAL A 210 7.85 4.89 12.51
C VAL A 210 9.29 5.39 12.43
N HIS A 211 9.71 6.17 13.42
CA HIS A 211 11.10 6.50 13.68
C HIS A 211 11.62 5.61 14.80
N SER A 212 12.69 4.89 14.55
CA SER A 212 13.24 3.91 15.49
C SER A 212 14.66 3.53 15.10
N ASP A 213 15.49 3.14 16.06
CA ASP A 213 16.78 2.48 15.78
C ASP A 213 16.57 1.15 15.03
N HIS A 214 15.35 0.60 15.09
CA HIS A 214 14.95 -0.65 14.43
C HIS A 214 14.10 -0.42 13.15
N TYR A 215 14.21 0.78 12.53
CA TYR A 215 13.37 1.17 11.38
C TYR A 215 13.47 0.19 10.19
N VAL A 216 14.60 -0.49 9.99
CA VAL A 216 14.76 -1.49 8.92
C VAL A 216 13.83 -2.69 9.16
N ALA A 217 13.83 -3.24 10.39
CA ALA A 217 12.93 -4.34 10.73
C ALA A 217 11.45 -3.94 10.73
N TRP A 218 11.13 -2.67 11.02
CA TRP A 218 9.80 -2.12 10.83
C TRP A 218 9.39 -2.08 9.36
N ALA A 219 10.32 -1.71 8.46
CA ALA A 219 10.06 -1.72 7.02
C ALA A 219 9.79 -3.14 6.51
N ASP A 220 10.67 -4.10 6.86
CA ASP A 220 10.49 -5.51 6.50
C ASP A 220 9.14 -6.05 7.00
N TYR A 221 8.75 -5.68 8.23
CA TYR A 221 7.45 -6.06 8.79
C TYR A 221 6.28 -5.47 8.00
N PHE A 222 6.35 -4.19 7.63
CA PHE A 222 5.31 -3.56 6.81
C PHE A 222 5.19 -4.22 5.44
N GLU A 223 6.31 -4.58 4.80
CA GLU A 223 6.31 -5.31 3.51
C GLU A 223 5.67 -6.70 3.63
N GLU A 224 5.93 -7.41 4.73
CA GLU A 224 5.34 -8.73 4.95
C GLU A 224 3.84 -8.69 5.28
N ARG A 225 3.39 -7.64 5.98
CA ARG A 225 2.04 -7.58 6.55
C ARG A 225 1.05 -6.79 5.74
N THR A 226 1.53 -5.93 4.84
CA THR A 226 0.66 -5.09 4.01
C THR A 226 1.04 -5.24 2.54
N ALA A 227 0.16 -4.81 1.68
CA ALA A 227 0.50 -4.54 0.29
C ALA A 227 0.62 -3.01 0.05
N GLY A 228 0.82 -2.24 1.12
CA GLY A 228 1.11 -0.82 1.04
C GLY A 228 2.47 -0.55 0.40
N GLU A 229 2.65 0.64 -0.10
CA GLU A 229 3.98 1.10 -0.53
C GLU A 229 4.83 1.37 0.70
N VAL A 230 5.99 0.69 0.79
CA VAL A 230 6.92 0.88 1.90
C VAL A 230 8.10 1.71 1.44
N SER A 231 8.46 2.72 2.21
CA SER A 231 9.64 3.56 1.97
C SER A 231 10.49 3.69 3.23
N VAL A 232 11.80 3.75 3.03
CA VAL A 232 12.79 3.85 4.11
C VAL A 232 13.64 5.10 3.91
N ASP A 233 13.78 5.91 4.95
CA ASP A 233 14.75 7.00 5.01
C ASP A 233 15.84 6.67 6.03
N HIS A 234 17.01 6.29 5.52
CA HIS A 234 18.17 5.95 6.36
C HIS A 234 18.74 7.16 7.10
N GLY A 235 18.59 8.37 6.57
CA GLY A 235 19.08 9.60 7.21
C GLY A 235 18.21 10.03 8.38
N ALA A 236 16.89 9.84 8.27
CA ALA A 236 15.92 10.12 9.32
C ALA A 236 15.62 8.89 10.21
N GLN A 237 16.16 7.72 9.90
CA GLN A 237 15.88 6.45 10.57
C GLN A 237 14.37 6.16 10.65
N THR A 238 13.66 6.33 9.53
CA THR A 238 12.21 6.09 9.45
C THR A 238 11.83 5.02 8.45
N ALA A 239 10.81 4.26 8.80
CA ALA A 239 10.07 3.38 7.90
C ALA A 239 8.64 3.91 7.75
N THR A 240 8.17 4.03 6.52
CA THR A 240 6.82 4.51 6.23
C THR A 240 6.10 3.51 5.36
N VAL A 241 4.89 3.12 5.76
CA VAL A 241 3.96 2.40 4.89
C VAL A 241 2.82 3.33 4.48
N THR A 242 2.50 3.30 3.19
CA THR A 242 1.36 4.04 2.60
C THR A 242 0.28 3.05 2.21
N LEU A 243 -0.90 3.20 2.83
CA LEU A 243 -2.10 2.42 2.54
C LEU A 243 -3.11 3.30 1.81
N ILE A 244 -3.65 2.82 0.70
CA ILE A 244 -4.58 3.60 -0.11
C ILE A 244 -5.98 3.52 0.51
N ALA A 245 -6.54 4.68 0.88
CA ALA A 245 -7.89 4.75 1.40
C ALA A 245 -8.92 4.66 0.28
N GLY A 246 -9.95 3.83 0.45
CA GLY A 246 -11.00 3.69 -0.53
C GLY A 246 -11.89 2.46 -0.31
N ARG A 247 -12.99 2.44 -1.04
CA ARG A 247 -13.88 1.29 -1.06
C ARG A 247 -13.33 0.21 -1.98
N ALA A 248 -13.51 -1.03 -1.59
CA ALA A 248 -13.12 -2.20 -2.38
C ALA A 248 -14.12 -2.51 -3.50
N GLY A 249 -14.47 -1.50 -4.33
CA GLY A 249 -15.46 -1.66 -5.39
C GLY A 249 -16.91 -1.74 -4.90
N GLY A 250 -17.84 -1.81 -5.84
CA GLY A 250 -19.27 -1.94 -5.60
C GLY A 250 -20.11 -1.03 -6.51
N ASP A 251 -21.39 -1.00 -6.22
CA ASP A 251 -22.34 -0.20 -6.98
C ASP A 251 -22.22 1.28 -6.61
N PHE A 252 -22.35 2.13 -7.60
CA PHE A 252 -22.42 3.58 -7.44
C PHE A 252 -23.59 4.18 -8.21
N ALA A 253 -24.19 5.24 -7.69
CA ALA A 253 -25.07 6.10 -8.45
C ALA A 253 -24.21 7.01 -9.35
N MET A 254 -24.66 7.25 -10.58
CA MET A 254 -23.96 8.17 -11.47
C MET A 254 -23.92 9.56 -10.82
N PRO A 255 -22.74 10.16 -10.70
CA PRO A 255 -22.65 11.51 -10.17
C PRO A 255 -23.25 12.49 -11.18
N GLY A 256 -24.07 13.40 -10.69
CA GLY A 256 -24.51 14.53 -11.50
C GLY A 256 -23.32 15.47 -11.82
N GLU A 257 -23.54 16.40 -12.73
CA GLU A 257 -22.54 17.35 -13.20
C GLU A 257 -21.78 18.01 -12.03
N GLY A 258 -20.45 17.93 -12.06
CA GLY A 258 -19.57 18.47 -11.03
C GLY A 258 -19.29 17.54 -9.84
N ASN A 259 -19.85 16.34 -9.82
CA ASN A 259 -19.48 15.27 -8.90
C ASN A 259 -18.68 14.19 -9.64
N ALA A 260 -18.05 13.27 -8.92
CA ALA A 260 -17.16 12.28 -9.52
C ALA A 260 -17.34 10.88 -8.94
N VAL A 261 -17.03 9.88 -9.75
CA VAL A 261 -16.83 8.48 -9.32
C VAL A 261 -15.38 8.30 -8.91
N ALA A 262 -15.19 7.89 -7.67
CA ALA A 262 -13.86 7.68 -7.14
C ALA A 262 -13.30 6.30 -7.54
N ILE A 263 -12.25 6.28 -8.34
CA ILE A 263 -11.45 5.08 -8.64
C ILE A 263 -10.18 5.15 -7.81
N ARG A 264 -9.91 4.09 -7.04
CA ARG A 264 -8.82 4.10 -6.07
C ARG A 264 -7.90 2.90 -6.23
N GLY A 265 -6.60 3.17 -6.13
CA GLY A 265 -5.56 2.18 -5.95
C GLY A 265 -5.27 1.26 -7.10
N MET A 266 -5.50 1.71 -8.32
CA MET A 266 -5.08 0.97 -9.51
C MET A 266 -3.58 0.70 -9.49
N ARG A 267 -3.20 -0.57 -9.44
CA ARG A 267 -1.82 -1.05 -9.52
C ARG A 267 -1.79 -2.56 -9.75
N SER A 268 -0.61 -3.14 -9.93
CA SER A 268 -0.43 -4.60 -9.99
C SER A 268 -1.09 -5.31 -8.80
N GLY A 269 -1.86 -6.35 -9.08
CA GLY A 269 -2.64 -7.08 -8.09
C GLY A 269 -3.88 -6.36 -7.56
N HIS A 270 -4.22 -5.18 -8.11
CA HIS A 270 -5.43 -4.44 -7.81
C HIS A 270 -5.96 -3.71 -9.04
N ARG A 271 -6.25 -4.48 -10.10
CA ARG A 271 -6.87 -3.98 -11.33
C ARG A 271 -8.39 -3.99 -11.22
N ILE A 272 -9.03 -3.17 -12.05
CA ILE A 272 -10.46 -3.28 -12.29
C ILE A 272 -10.74 -4.61 -12.99
N THR A 273 -11.65 -5.40 -12.42
CA THR A 273 -12.14 -6.66 -13.00
C THR A 273 -13.53 -6.53 -13.59
N ASN A 274 -14.27 -5.51 -13.15
CA ASN A 274 -15.56 -5.15 -13.70
C ASN A 274 -15.73 -3.63 -13.61
N PHE A 275 -16.03 -3.01 -14.74
CA PHE A 275 -16.42 -1.60 -14.83
C PHE A 275 -17.61 -1.50 -15.78
N THR A 276 -18.78 -1.66 -15.22
CA THR A 276 -20.04 -1.64 -15.97
C THR A 276 -20.88 -0.42 -15.56
N VAL A 277 -21.45 0.23 -16.53
CA VAL A 277 -22.30 1.42 -16.34
C VAL A 277 -23.63 1.20 -17.05
N SER A 278 -24.73 1.41 -16.36
CA SER A 278 -26.07 1.43 -16.93
C SER A 278 -26.56 2.88 -17.01
N ILE A 279 -26.67 3.38 -18.21
CA ILE A 279 -27.02 4.76 -18.53
C ILE A 279 -28.47 4.80 -18.93
N SER A 280 -29.29 5.61 -18.25
CA SER A 280 -30.66 5.93 -18.67
C SER A 280 -30.64 6.97 -19.79
N VAL A 281 -31.16 6.62 -20.95
CA VAL A 281 -31.03 7.43 -22.17
C VAL A 281 -32.34 8.19 -22.45
N ASP A 282 -32.34 9.49 -22.23
CA ASP A 282 -33.46 10.36 -22.54
C ASP A 282 -33.68 10.61 -24.05
N ARG A 283 -32.54 10.65 -24.79
CA ARG A 283 -32.51 10.98 -26.22
C ARG A 283 -31.51 10.14 -27.00
N TRP A 284 -31.93 9.00 -27.48
CA TRP A 284 -31.11 8.11 -28.31
C TRP A 284 -30.47 8.78 -29.54
N ASN A 285 -31.20 9.73 -30.14
CA ASN A 285 -30.68 10.46 -31.30
C ASN A 285 -29.59 11.50 -31.00
N GLN A 286 -29.31 11.74 -29.72
CA GLN A 286 -28.31 12.68 -29.24
C GLN A 286 -27.35 12.04 -28.21
N LEU A 287 -27.38 10.71 -28.11
CA LEU A 287 -26.54 9.99 -27.12
C LEU A 287 -25.08 10.37 -27.27
N GLN A 288 -24.54 11.00 -26.25
CA GLN A 288 -23.15 11.39 -26.06
C GLN A 288 -22.91 11.45 -24.55
N TRP A 289 -21.92 10.75 -24.09
CA TRP A 289 -21.66 10.66 -22.67
C TRP A 289 -20.20 10.29 -22.42
N SER A 290 -19.59 10.86 -21.39
CA SER A 290 -18.20 10.61 -21.06
C SER A 290 -17.97 10.56 -19.57
N PHE A 291 -17.02 9.70 -19.17
CA PHE A 291 -16.22 9.93 -17.98
C PHE A 291 -14.96 10.71 -18.35
N TYR A 292 -14.62 11.71 -17.56
CA TYR A 292 -13.39 12.47 -17.78
C TYR A 292 -12.71 12.82 -16.47
N GLU A 293 -11.39 13.05 -16.54
CA GLU A 293 -10.55 13.51 -15.43
C GLU A 293 -9.49 14.49 -15.94
N SER A 294 -9.19 15.47 -15.10
CA SER A 294 -8.08 16.41 -15.31
C SER A 294 -7.20 16.44 -14.08
N GLN A 295 -5.98 15.94 -14.20
CA GLN A 295 -5.05 15.80 -13.10
C GLN A 295 -3.72 16.51 -13.40
N GLY A 296 -3.59 17.75 -12.97
CA GLY A 296 -2.43 18.59 -13.28
C GLY A 296 -2.34 18.92 -14.76
N ASN A 297 -1.38 18.31 -15.48
CA ASN A 297 -1.21 18.45 -16.94
C ASN A 297 -1.65 17.21 -17.71
N ARG A 298 -2.35 16.28 -17.06
CA ARG A 298 -2.89 15.05 -17.66
C ARG A 298 -4.39 15.19 -17.83
N GLU A 299 -4.90 14.69 -18.94
CA GLU A 299 -6.33 14.64 -19.26
C GLU A 299 -6.68 13.24 -19.69
N PHE A 300 -7.83 12.77 -19.28
CA PHE A 300 -8.38 11.46 -19.64
C PHE A 300 -9.86 11.60 -19.96
N GLU A 301 -10.33 10.93 -21.00
CA GLU A 301 -11.75 10.81 -21.32
C GLU A 301 -12.06 9.41 -21.86
N LEU A 302 -13.09 8.80 -21.29
CA LEU A 302 -13.73 7.58 -21.77
C LEU A 302 -15.10 7.96 -22.30
N HIS A 303 -15.27 7.85 -23.61
CA HIS A 303 -16.41 8.39 -24.36
C HIS A 303 -17.27 7.31 -24.96
N VAL A 304 -18.59 7.51 -24.91
CA VAL A 304 -19.59 6.73 -25.65
C VAL A 304 -20.52 7.68 -26.37
N SER A 305 -20.70 7.47 -27.65
CA SER A 305 -21.68 8.23 -28.42
C SER A 305 -22.38 7.38 -29.48
N ARG A 306 -23.44 7.91 -30.00
CA ARG A 306 -24.18 7.28 -31.09
C ARG A 306 -23.37 7.32 -32.39
N ASP A 307 -23.26 6.15 -33.05
CA ASP A 307 -22.78 6.02 -34.43
C ASP A 307 -23.94 5.88 -35.43
N GLY A 308 -24.65 6.94 -35.74
CA GLY A 308 -25.72 6.88 -36.71
C GLY A 308 -26.99 6.10 -36.24
N GLY A 309 -27.75 5.54 -37.16
CA GLY A 309 -28.91 4.69 -36.87
C GLY A 309 -30.22 5.45 -36.66
N GLY A 310 -31.23 4.79 -36.07
CA GLY A 310 -32.55 5.34 -35.81
C GLY A 310 -32.59 6.36 -34.68
N ASN A 311 -33.72 7.05 -34.55
CA ASN A 311 -33.89 8.11 -33.53
C ASN A 311 -34.37 7.59 -32.17
N ASN A 312 -34.55 6.30 -32.02
CA ASN A 312 -35.01 5.64 -30.81
C ASN A 312 -34.18 4.40 -30.47
N CYS A 313 -34.36 3.84 -29.29
CA CYS A 313 -33.64 2.67 -28.80
C CYS A 313 -33.57 1.54 -29.84
N GLY A 314 -34.69 1.14 -30.43
CA GLY A 314 -34.75 0.02 -31.38
C GLY A 314 -33.98 0.25 -32.69
N GLY A 315 -33.58 1.47 -32.99
CA GLY A 315 -32.83 1.84 -34.19
C GLY A 315 -31.33 2.08 -33.95
N VAL A 316 -30.85 1.92 -32.74
CA VAL A 316 -29.42 2.05 -32.41
C VAL A 316 -28.81 0.64 -32.27
N ASP A 317 -28.05 0.21 -33.26
CA ASP A 317 -27.42 -1.11 -33.30
C ASP A 317 -25.91 -1.03 -33.05
N THR A 318 -25.30 0.17 -33.14
CA THR A 318 -23.89 0.45 -32.88
C THR A 318 -23.70 1.73 -32.10
N VAL A 319 -22.62 1.81 -31.35
CA VAL A 319 -22.14 3.02 -30.68
C VAL A 319 -20.65 3.22 -30.98
N ASP A 320 -20.22 4.47 -30.95
CA ASP A 320 -18.82 4.85 -30.89
C ASP A 320 -18.33 4.73 -29.46
N VAL A 321 -17.19 4.06 -29.25
CA VAL A 321 -16.49 4.01 -27.97
C VAL A 321 -15.08 4.52 -28.20
N GLY A 322 -14.62 5.42 -27.34
CA GLY A 322 -13.26 5.94 -27.44
C GLY A 322 -12.63 6.28 -26.11
N VAL A 323 -11.32 6.22 -26.09
CA VAL A 323 -10.47 6.58 -24.95
C VAL A 323 -9.45 7.62 -25.41
N TYR A 324 -9.44 8.73 -24.73
CA TYR A 324 -8.48 9.81 -24.92
C TYR A 324 -7.60 9.95 -23.70
N TYR A 325 -6.30 10.07 -23.93
CA TYR A 325 -5.35 10.41 -22.88
C TYR A 325 -4.33 11.43 -23.39
N TYR A 326 -4.08 12.45 -22.59
CA TYR A 326 -3.08 13.46 -22.87
C TYR A 326 -2.14 13.66 -21.67
N ASN A 327 -0.85 13.77 -21.99
CA ASN A 327 0.15 14.18 -21.02
C ASN A 327 0.87 15.42 -21.56
N GLY A 328 0.68 16.55 -20.89
CA GLY A 328 1.26 17.85 -21.29
C GLY A 328 2.78 17.86 -21.38
N THR A 329 3.47 16.88 -20.81
CA THR A 329 4.93 16.74 -20.93
C THR A 329 5.34 16.29 -22.34
N THR A 330 4.53 15.47 -23.00
CA THR A 330 4.80 14.97 -24.37
C THR A 330 4.22 15.88 -25.45
N GLY A 331 3.19 16.66 -25.12
CA GLY A 331 2.53 17.58 -26.04
C GLY A 331 1.66 16.91 -27.11
N ALA A 332 1.54 15.58 -27.09
CA ALA A 332 0.72 14.78 -28.00
C ALA A 332 -0.26 13.93 -27.18
N TYR A 333 -1.44 13.63 -27.76
CA TYR A 333 -2.40 12.75 -27.13
C TYR A 333 -2.28 11.32 -27.64
N GLN A 334 -2.84 10.38 -26.91
CA GLN A 334 -3.02 8.99 -27.27
C GLN A 334 -4.52 8.76 -27.42
N GLY A 335 -4.92 8.20 -28.57
CA GLY A 335 -6.32 8.02 -28.93
C GLY A 335 -6.64 6.58 -29.30
N TRP A 336 -7.73 6.07 -28.79
CA TRP A 336 -8.25 4.75 -29.07
C TRP A 336 -9.74 4.86 -29.39
N GLN A 337 -10.20 4.21 -30.45
CA GLN A 337 -11.63 4.23 -30.77
C GLN A 337 -12.08 3.02 -31.56
N ASN A 338 -13.39 2.74 -31.47
CA ASN A 338 -14.13 1.83 -32.31
C ASN A 338 -15.50 2.45 -32.61
N HIS A 339 -15.74 2.77 -33.88
CA HIS A 339 -16.96 3.43 -34.32
C HIS A 339 -18.16 2.50 -34.49
N THR A 340 -17.94 1.18 -34.39
CA THR A 340 -18.97 0.17 -34.70
C THR A 340 -19.11 -0.88 -33.62
N VAL A 341 -19.02 -0.47 -32.37
CA VAL A 341 -19.27 -1.38 -31.25
C VAL A 341 -20.74 -1.80 -31.25
N ASN A 342 -20.98 -3.09 -31.43
CA ASN A 342 -22.32 -3.63 -31.48
C ASN A 342 -23.06 -3.48 -30.16
N VAL A 343 -24.30 -2.98 -30.20
CA VAL A 343 -25.24 -2.89 -29.10
C VAL A 343 -26.36 -3.88 -29.30
N THR A 344 -26.53 -4.81 -28.41
CA THR A 344 -27.52 -5.89 -28.52
C THR A 344 -28.53 -5.86 -27.38
N THR A 345 -29.52 -6.75 -27.43
CA THR A 345 -30.43 -7.02 -26.31
C THR A 345 -30.03 -8.27 -25.52
N ASP A 346 -28.89 -8.88 -25.86
CA ASP A 346 -28.34 -10.02 -25.16
C ASP A 346 -27.57 -9.56 -23.92
N PRO A 347 -27.99 -9.90 -22.71
CA PRO A 347 -27.36 -9.44 -21.46
C PRO A 347 -25.92 -9.91 -21.28
N ASP A 348 -25.47 -10.93 -22.01
CA ASP A 348 -24.08 -11.42 -21.97
C ASP A 348 -23.13 -10.61 -22.88
N SER A 349 -23.66 -9.64 -23.65
CA SER A 349 -22.87 -8.77 -24.50
C SER A 349 -22.25 -7.61 -23.71
N ALA A 350 -21.06 -7.16 -24.14
CA ALA A 350 -20.36 -6.03 -23.51
C ALA A 350 -21.14 -4.72 -23.52
N PHE A 351 -21.94 -4.49 -24.60
CA PHE A 351 -22.80 -3.32 -24.75
C PHE A 351 -24.21 -3.80 -25.04
N THR A 352 -25.14 -3.47 -24.15
CA THR A 352 -26.54 -3.90 -24.27
C THR A 352 -27.49 -2.74 -24.13
N LYS A 353 -28.66 -2.86 -24.80
CA LYS A 353 -29.75 -1.90 -24.68
C LYS A 353 -31.00 -2.57 -24.16
N ASP A 354 -31.70 -1.90 -23.28
CA ASP A 354 -33.06 -2.26 -22.89
C ASP A 354 -34.01 -1.14 -23.34
N CYS A 355 -34.84 -1.47 -24.34
CA CYS A 355 -35.81 -0.50 -24.89
C CYS A 355 -37.11 -0.42 -24.10
N SER A 356 -37.28 -1.23 -23.04
CA SER A 356 -38.43 -1.07 -22.11
C SER A 356 -38.14 0.00 -21.06
N ASP A 357 -36.85 0.15 -20.69
CA ASP A 357 -36.40 1.11 -19.68
C ASP A 357 -35.53 2.24 -20.29
N ASP A 358 -35.42 2.30 -21.64
CA ASP A 358 -34.60 3.26 -22.36
C ASP A 358 -33.18 3.37 -21.81
N SER A 359 -32.53 2.22 -21.60
CA SER A 359 -31.17 2.16 -21.01
C SER A 359 -30.13 1.55 -21.93
N LEU A 360 -28.89 2.03 -21.79
CA LEU A 360 -27.67 1.48 -22.39
C LEU A 360 -26.73 1.01 -21.28
N THR A 361 -26.40 -0.26 -21.27
CA THR A 361 -25.36 -0.81 -20.38
C THR A 361 -24.08 -0.99 -21.15
N ALA A 362 -22.99 -0.40 -20.66
CA ALA A 362 -21.64 -0.43 -21.23
C ALA A 362 -20.67 -1.09 -20.24
N ASN A 363 -20.01 -2.16 -20.66
CA ASN A 363 -18.95 -2.82 -19.91
C ASN A 363 -17.58 -2.36 -20.42
N PHE A 364 -16.96 -1.43 -19.71
CA PHE A 364 -15.66 -0.85 -20.02
C PHE A 364 -14.48 -1.73 -19.61
N SER A 365 -14.72 -2.86 -18.95
CA SER A 365 -13.72 -3.89 -18.66
C SER A 365 -13.76 -5.07 -19.62
N SER A 366 -14.53 -4.96 -20.73
CA SER A 366 -14.72 -6.02 -21.70
C SER A 366 -13.52 -6.22 -22.64
N ASP A 367 -13.57 -7.35 -23.35
CA ASP A 367 -12.68 -7.71 -24.45
C ASP A 367 -13.03 -7.05 -25.79
N THR A 368 -13.92 -6.05 -25.78
CA THR A 368 -14.25 -5.25 -26.97
C THR A 368 -12.98 -4.65 -27.54
N THR A 369 -12.72 -4.91 -28.81
CA THR A 369 -11.52 -4.42 -29.48
C THR A 369 -11.66 -2.95 -29.85
N ILE A 370 -10.63 -2.14 -29.54
CA ILE A 370 -10.49 -0.74 -29.95
C ILE A 370 -9.15 -0.49 -30.65
N GLY A 371 -9.09 0.40 -31.61
CA GLY A 371 -7.91 0.70 -32.42
C GLY A 371 -7.17 1.93 -31.93
N TYR A 372 -5.81 1.90 -32.00
CA TYR A 372 -4.98 3.07 -31.74
C TYR A 372 -4.95 3.97 -32.97
N ASP A 373 -5.75 5.03 -32.96
CA ASP A 373 -5.86 5.98 -34.07
C ASP A 373 -6.24 7.39 -33.59
N ALA A 374 -6.16 8.34 -34.51
CA ALA A 374 -6.57 9.72 -34.27
C ALA A 374 -8.09 9.77 -33.99
N ILE A 375 -8.45 10.40 -32.87
CA ILE A 375 -9.84 10.49 -32.47
C ILE A 375 -10.63 11.36 -33.45
N GLU A 376 -11.67 10.77 -34.00
CA GLU A 376 -12.66 11.47 -34.80
C GLU A 376 -13.72 12.11 -33.89
N THR A 377 -13.54 13.40 -33.55
CA THR A 377 -14.42 14.09 -32.62
C THR A 377 -15.85 14.27 -33.16
N GLY A 378 -16.07 14.08 -34.46
CA GLY A 378 -17.38 14.30 -35.11
C GLY A 378 -17.91 15.73 -34.98
N GLY A 379 -17.04 16.65 -34.61
CA GLY A 379 -17.30 18.02 -34.19
C GLY A 379 -16.89 18.23 -32.75
N ASP A 380 -16.34 19.41 -32.43
CA ASP A 380 -15.73 19.75 -31.13
C ASP A 380 -16.68 19.64 -29.93
N SER A 381 -17.96 19.41 -30.15
CA SER A 381 -18.98 19.40 -29.11
C SER A 381 -19.41 18.01 -28.63
N LYS A 382 -18.89 16.92 -29.22
CA LYS A 382 -19.26 15.57 -28.78
C LYS A 382 -18.44 15.09 -27.58
N TRP A 383 -17.16 15.35 -27.59
CA TRP A 383 -16.23 15.01 -26.55
C TRP A 383 -16.08 16.15 -25.54
N HIS A 384 -15.85 15.84 -24.28
CA HIS A 384 -15.57 16.84 -23.25
C HIS A 384 -14.30 17.64 -23.63
N TYR A 385 -13.25 16.95 -24.10
CA TYR A 385 -12.00 17.56 -24.59
C TYR A 385 -11.98 17.73 -26.10
N GLY A 386 -13.12 17.80 -26.78
CA GLY A 386 -13.20 17.85 -28.24
C GLY A 386 -12.40 18.98 -28.91
N SER A 387 -12.40 20.19 -28.30
CA SER A 387 -11.62 21.33 -28.77
C SER A 387 -10.11 21.12 -28.59
N GLU A 388 -9.72 20.51 -27.47
CA GLU A 388 -8.33 20.16 -27.16
C GLU A 388 -7.82 19.07 -28.10
N ILE A 389 -8.61 18.02 -28.34
CA ILE A 389 -8.31 16.93 -29.28
C ILE A 389 -8.08 17.50 -30.68
N SER A 390 -8.98 18.35 -31.15
CA SER A 390 -8.90 18.97 -32.48
C SER A 390 -7.68 19.89 -32.64
N GLY A 391 -7.17 20.44 -31.54
CA GLY A 391 -5.99 21.32 -31.52
C GLY A 391 -4.64 20.61 -31.34
N ARG A 392 -4.66 19.29 -31.09
CA ARG A 392 -3.46 18.50 -30.74
C ARG A 392 -3.18 17.42 -31.80
N ALA A 393 -1.94 16.99 -31.87
CA ALA A 393 -1.56 15.84 -32.68
C ALA A 393 -1.61 14.57 -31.86
N ILE A 394 -2.00 13.46 -32.50
CA ILE A 394 -1.85 12.13 -31.90
C ILE A 394 -0.36 11.76 -31.78
N ALA A 395 0.01 11.04 -30.75
CA ALA A 395 1.35 10.48 -30.62
C ALA A 395 1.56 9.39 -31.67
N ALA A 396 2.74 9.40 -32.33
CA ALA A 396 3.06 8.44 -33.36
C ALA A 396 3.00 6.98 -32.90
N ASN A 397 3.27 6.77 -31.62
CA ASN A 397 3.13 5.47 -30.94
C ASN A 397 2.84 5.69 -29.44
N THR A 398 2.36 4.63 -28.80
CA THR A 398 2.29 4.49 -27.35
C THR A 398 2.82 3.13 -26.93
N THR A 399 3.41 3.02 -25.76
CA THR A 399 3.97 1.79 -25.23
C THR A 399 3.41 1.52 -23.83
N PHE A 400 2.93 0.31 -23.62
CA PHE A 400 2.30 -0.14 -22.36
C PHE A 400 3.24 -1.05 -21.56
N ASP A 401 4.49 -0.65 -21.37
CA ASP A 401 5.54 -1.49 -20.76
C ASP A 401 5.99 -1.04 -19.35
N GLN A 402 5.36 -0.04 -18.75
CA GLN A 402 5.92 0.64 -17.59
C GLN A 402 5.00 0.72 -16.37
N HIS A 403 3.85 0.06 -16.40
CA HIS A 403 2.87 0.20 -15.32
C HIS A 403 2.53 -1.15 -14.70
N ASP A 404 2.84 -1.30 -13.41
CA ASP A 404 2.57 -2.51 -12.64
C ASP A 404 1.09 -2.95 -12.64
N ALA A 405 0.16 -2.01 -12.91
CA ALA A 405 -1.25 -2.33 -13.06
C ALA A 405 -1.58 -3.07 -14.36
N ASP A 406 -0.72 -2.96 -15.37
CA ASP A 406 -0.89 -3.61 -16.67
C ASP A 406 -0.38 -5.06 -16.67
N ASP A 407 0.34 -5.48 -15.65
CA ASP A 407 0.93 -6.82 -15.56
C ASP A 407 -0.15 -7.91 -15.40
N SER A 408 -0.99 -7.97 -16.42
CA SER A 408 -2.00 -9.00 -16.62
C SER A 408 -1.45 -10.21 -17.40
N GLY A 409 -0.15 -10.48 -17.26
CA GLY A 409 0.46 -11.66 -17.88
C GLY A 409 1.23 -11.36 -19.18
N GLY A 410 1.93 -10.23 -19.27
CA GLY A 410 2.91 -9.98 -20.33
C GLY A 410 2.31 -9.39 -21.61
N ARG A 411 1.31 -8.54 -21.49
CA ARG A 411 0.80 -7.73 -22.62
C ARG A 411 1.59 -6.44 -22.80
N ASP A 412 2.91 -6.54 -22.83
CA ASP A 412 3.77 -5.42 -23.21
C ASP A 412 3.62 -5.18 -24.71
N GLY A 413 3.14 -4.02 -25.12
CA GLY A 413 2.94 -3.69 -26.53
C GLY A 413 3.29 -2.26 -26.85
N THR A 414 3.87 -2.05 -28.01
CA THR A 414 3.98 -0.73 -28.65
C THR A 414 2.97 -0.66 -29.78
N TYR A 415 2.08 0.31 -29.72
CA TYR A 415 1.01 0.54 -30.68
C TYR A 415 1.36 1.75 -31.54
N ASN A 416 1.29 1.61 -32.86
CA ASN A 416 1.66 2.64 -33.82
C ASN A 416 0.41 3.17 -34.52
N HIS A 417 0.32 4.50 -34.63
CA HIS A 417 -0.75 5.17 -35.35
C HIS A 417 -0.59 5.04 -36.89
N THR A 418 0.63 4.83 -37.39
CA THR A 418 0.89 4.78 -38.83
C THR A 418 1.13 3.37 -39.32
N GLY A 419 0.22 2.81 -40.11
CA GLY A 419 0.40 1.50 -40.73
C GLY A 419 -0.88 0.69 -40.82
N SER A 420 -0.91 -0.46 -40.21
CA SER A 420 -2.13 -1.23 -39.90
C SER A 420 -2.66 -0.78 -38.55
N GLU A 421 -3.96 -0.61 -38.44
CA GLU A 421 -4.61 -0.34 -37.15
C GLU A 421 -4.15 -1.38 -36.13
N GLU A 422 -3.44 -0.93 -35.11
CA GLU A 422 -3.07 -1.78 -34.00
C GLU A 422 -4.19 -1.68 -32.97
N THR A 423 -4.69 -2.83 -32.55
CA THR A 423 -5.88 -2.92 -31.72
C THR A 423 -5.56 -3.58 -30.37
N GLU A 424 -6.33 -3.22 -29.36
CA GLU A 424 -6.27 -3.82 -28.04
C GLU A 424 -7.67 -3.96 -27.42
N GLU A 425 -7.79 -4.67 -26.32
CA GLU A 425 -9.04 -4.81 -25.55
C GLU A 425 -9.35 -3.51 -24.79
N LEU A 426 -10.58 -3.07 -24.84
CA LEU A 426 -11.08 -1.87 -24.16
C LEU A 426 -10.75 -1.91 -22.65
N GLY A 427 -11.01 -3.03 -22.00
CA GLY A 427 -10.76 -3.19 -20.57
C GLY A 427 -9.30 -3.02 -20.20
N PHE A 428 -8.39 -3.48 -21.05
CA PHE A 428 -6.95 -3.30 -20.85
C PHE A 428 -6.55 -1.83 -21.02
N VAL A 429 -7.00 -1.18 -22.09
CA VAL A 429 -6.69 0.25 -22.36
C VAL A 429 -7.22 1.16 -21.25
N VAL A 430 -8.46 0.94 -20.81
CA VAL A 430 -9.06 1.72 -19.70
C VAL A 430 -8.28 1.51 -18.41
N SER A 431 -7.95 0.26 -18.06
CA SER A 431 -7.17 -0.05 -16.87
C SER A 431 -5.78 0.58 -16.91
N HIS A 432 -5.11 0.54 -18.08
CA HIS A 432 -3.81 1.18 -18.28
C HIS A 432 -3.84 2.67 -17.93
N TYR A 433 -4.71 3.44 -18.57
CA TYR A 433 -4.72 4.90 -18.34
C TYR A 433 -5.19 5.29 -16.95
N LEU A 434 -6.12 4.55 -16.35
CA LEU A 434 -6.50 4.77 -14.96
C LEU A 434 -5.32 4.50 -14.00
N ALA A 435 -4.49 3.51 -14.30
CA ALA A 435 -3.26 3.26 -13.55
C ALA A 435 -2.20 4.36 -13.74
N VAL A 436 -2.04 4.85 -14.98
CA VAL A 436 -1.13 5.96 -15.31
C VAL A 436 -1.53 7.26 -14.61
N LEU A 437 -2.83 7.53 -14.49
CA LEU A 437 -3.33 8.68 -13.72
C LEU A 437 -2.96 8.58 -12.25
N GLY A 438 -2.85 7.37 -11.76
CA GLY A 438 -2.36 7.10 -10.41
C GLY A 438 -3.42 6.54 -9.46
N PRO A 439 -3.08 6.39 -8.17
CA PRO A 439 -3.91 5.65 -7.23
C PRO A 439 -5.22 6.37 -6.85
N ASN A 440 -5.37 7.65 -7.18
CA ASN A 440 -6.53 8.45 -6.84
C ASN A 440 -7.05 9.14 -8.11
N VAL A 441 -8.11 8.60 -8.69
CA VAL A 441 -8.79 9.14 -9.88
C VAL A 441 -10.22 9.48 -9.52
N ASP A 442 -10.68 10.66 -9.89
CA ASP A 442 -12.05 11.15 -9.65
C ASP A 442 -12.73 11.41 -10.99
N LEU A 443 -13.34 10.37 -11.58
CA LEU A 443 -14.00 10.46 -12.88
C LEU A 443 -15.27 11.31 -12.80
N SER A 444 -15.22 12.50 -13.36
CA SER A 444 -16.36 13.36 -13.58
C SER A 444 -17.18 12.90 -14.79
N VAL A 445 -18.45 13.29 -14.84
CA VAL A 445 -19.37 12.95 -15.93
C VAL A 445 -19.64 14.17 -16.80
N ALA A 446 -19.67 13.97 -18.10
CA ALA A 446 -20.16 14.94 -19.08
C ALA A 446 -21.24 14.32 -19.96
N ASP A 447 -22.40 14.96 -20.04
CA ASP A 447 -23.51 14.62 -20.93
C ASP A 447 -23.57 15.61 -22.13
N GLY A 448 -22.62 15.47 -23.05
CA GLY A 448 -22.53 16.28 -24.26
C GLY A 448 -22.46 17.79 -24.02
N PRO A 449 -22.69 18.61 -25.08
CA PRO A 449 -22.71 20.06 -24.90
C PRO A 449 -23.94 20.47 -24.09
N ALA A 450 -23.80 21.52 -23.27
CA ALA A 450 -24.73 22.06 -22.26
C ALA A 450 -26.22 22.20 -22.62
N SER A 451 -26.65 21.78 -23.79
CA SER A 451 -28.05 21.84 -24.27
C SER A 451 -28.61 20.49 -24.70
N SER A 452 -27.86 19.39 -24.61
CA SER A 452 -28.30 18.11 -25.17
C SER A 452 -29.06 17.23 -24.18
N ASN A 453 -28.71 17.19 -22.91
CA ASN A 453 -29.31 16.28 -21.91
C ASN A 453 -29.76 14.96 -22.54
N SER A 454 -28.80 14.14 -22.99
CA SER A 454 -29.09 12.87 -23.64
C SER A 454 -29.28 11.73 -22.67
N VAL A 455 -28.80 11.94 -21.44
CA VAL A 455 -28.74 10.97 -20.36
C VAL A 455 -29.40 11.52 -19.11
N ASP A 456 -30.16 10.70 -18.38
CA ASP A 456 -30.60 10.99 -17.01
C ASP A 456 -29.58 10.40 -16.02
N GLU A 457 -28.67 11.23 -15.54
CA GLU A 457 -27.66 10.84 -14.56
C GLU A 457 -28.25 10.39 -13.23
N SER A 458 -29.42 10.93 -12.85
CA SER A 458 -30.05 10.66 -11.55
C SER A 458 -30.57 9.22 -11.41
N THR A 459 -30.88 8.58 -12.53
CA THR A 459 -31.35 7.19 -12.61
C THR A 459 -30.29 6.24 -13.16
N SER A 460 -29.14 6.78 -13.63
CA SER A 460 -28.03 6.00 -14.13
C SER A 460 -27.19 5.45 -12.96
N THR A 461 -26.64 4.25 -13.13
CA THR A 461 -25.86 3.55 -12.12
C THR A 461 -24.64 2.89 -12.72
N GLY A 462 -23.70 2.48 -11.88
CA GLY A 462 -22.58 1.67 -12.32
C GLY A 462 -22.06 0.76 -11.23
N THR A 463 -21.19 -0.16 -11.61
CA THR A 463 -20.51 -1.09 -10.73
C THR A 463 -19.03 -1.12 -11.09
N ILE A 464 -18.18 -0.98 -10.08
CA ILE A 464 -16.73 -1.18 -10.22
C ILE A 464 -16.32 -2.25 -9.25
N ASP A 465 -15.70 -3.31 -9.75
CA ASP A 465 -15.05 -4.35 -8.94
C ASP A 465 -13.57 -4.40 -9.23
N TYR A 466 -12.79 -4.69 -8.20
CA TYR A 466 -11.34 -4.82 -8.30
C TYR A 466 -10.90 -6.26 -8.03
N GLU A 467 -9.75 -6.62 -8.58
CA GLU A 467 -9.12 -7.89 -8.27
C GLU A 467 -8.88 -8.00 -6.76
N ARG A 468 -9.43 -9.06 -6.16
CA ARG A 468 -9.26 -9.34 -4.74
C ARG A 468 -7.99 -10.14 -4.52
N SER A 469 -6.83 -9.55 -4.76
CA SER A 469 -5.61 -10.17 -4.26
C SER A 469 -5.51 -9.96 -2.75
N ALA A 470 -5.01 -10.97 -2.02
CA ALA A 470 -4.75 -10.88 -0.58
C ALA A 470 -3.70 -9.81 -0.23
N SER A 471 -3.11 -9.19 -1.24
CA SER A 471 -2.01 -8.23 -1.19
C SER A 471 -2.41 -6.80 -1.56
N SER A 472 -3.70 -6.46 -1.73
CA SER A 472 -4.09 -5.10 -2.04
C SER A 472 -3.93 -4.18 -0.83
N GLY A 473 -3.08 -3.15 -0.93
CA GLY A 473 -2.83 -2.15 0.12
C GLY A 473 -3.99 -1.18 0.37
N PHE A 474 -5.23 -1.67 0.22
CA PHE A 474 -6.45 -0.91 0.43
C PHE A 474 -6.81 -0.82 1.90
N LEU A 475 -7.21 0.37 2.32
CA LEU A 475 -7.72 0.63 3.65
C LEU A 475 -9.14 1.20 3.57
N THR A 476 -10.11 0.48 4.09
CA THR A 476 -11.50 0.93 4.23
C THR A 476 -11.84 1.24 5.69
N PHE A 477 -11.33 0.43 6.61
CA PHE A 477 -11.59 0.58 8.04
C PHE A 477 -10.29 0.80 8.81
N LEU A 478 -10.24 1.90 9.54
CA LEU A 478 -9.11 2.30 10.35
C LEU A 478 -9.50 2.32 11.84
N HIS A 479 -8.72 1.65 12.67
CA HIS A 479 -8.89 1.64 14.11
C HIS A 479 -7.55 1.94 14.78
N ILE A 480 -7.43 3.10 15.41
CA ILE A 480 -6.23 3.53 16.13
C ILE A 480 -6.59 3.83 17.56
N THR A 481 -5.84 3.28 18.49
CA THR A 481 -5.86 3.66 19.90
C THR A 481 -4.44 3.92 20.39
N GLU A 482 -4.28 4.81 21.33
CA GLU A 482 -3.05 5.00 22.09
C GLU A 482 -3.20 4.40 23.46
N ASN A 483 -2.20 3.65 23.87
CA ASN A 483 -2.18 2.89 25.12
C ASN A 483 -0.81 3.09 25.77
N GLU A 484 -0.78 3.77 26.89
CA GLU A 484 0.46 4.10 27.59
C GLU A 484 0.64 3.20 28.82
N ILE A 485 1.81 2.57 28.90
CA ILE A 485 2.21 1.75 30.03
C ILE A 485 3.40 2.37 30.75
N GLU A 486 3.39 2.30 32.07
CA GLU A 486 4.54 2.64 32.89
C GLU A 486 5.34 1.37 33.20
N VAL A 487 6.66 1.46 32.99
CA VAL A 487 7.60 0.37 33.28
C VAL A 487 8.59 0.81 34.34
N ASP A 488 8.66 0.03 35.42
CA ASP A 488 9.58 0.22 36.55
C ASP A 488 10.53 -0.98 36.63
N LEU A 489 11.82 -0.72 36.55
CA LEU A 489 12.89 -1.71 36.66
C LEU A 489 13.49 -1.65 38.05
N GLY A 490 13.35 -2.74 38.84
CA GLY A 490 13.82 -2.82 40.21
C GLY A 490 14.59 -4.07 40.57
#